data_85f2574445f944f9e0f675e2c60c6b41
#
_entry.id   85f2574445f944f9e0f675e2c60c6b41
#
_cell.length_a   1.000
_cell.length_b   1.000
_cell.length_c   1.000
_cell.angle_alpha   90.00
_cell.angle_beta   90.00
_cell.angle_gamma   90.00
#
_symmetry.space_group_name_H-M   'P 1'
#
loop_
_entity.id
_entity.type
_entity.pdbx_description
1 polymer ?
#
loop_
_entity_poly.entity_id
_entity_poly.type
_entity_poly.pdbx_seq_one_letter_code
_entity_poly.pdbx_strand_id
1 'polypeptide(L)'
;MRRALLPLLACLAILAPVLAIGPSSAVAAVGAPVAAAPMSTVATAVSPTRSSWSTSFTAGWAPYGNCGVPVAQLDTQSYAALNQYSYSGATGQYAGGKNCGRMITVTVGETCVGGSHNTGSVSTGFCVGGKLVKDKYYGATQTFVIADSCPDQNNWCRKDAYHLDLAKPALAKFVKNGTVMTGLGAAWANRKVTWSFVSAPKYTGDLKIGFRRDSQKYWTSVLFTHLQNGISGVKYYQNGKWVTAKISGGVGQAYELGATVAGGTKFRIQVTDALGKPVKSGASYNFSFPTSCKAKCTAAYTPVSYTR
;
A
#
# COMPACT_ATOMS: atom_id res chain seq x y z
N MET A 1 42.17 -33.12 -34.79
CA MET A 1 43.00 -34.35 -34.56
C MET A 1 43.38 -34.41 -33.12
N ARG A 2 43.34 -35.63 -32.59
CA ARG A 2 43.71 -36.18 -31.28
C ARG A 2 42.60 -36.24 -30.22
N ARG A 3 42.06 -37.45 -30.15
CA ARG A 3 41.35 -38.14 -29.08
C ARG A 3 42.33 -38.59 -27.99
N ALA A 4 41.88 -38.65 -26.74
CA ALA A 4 42.30 -39.59 -25.70
C ALA A 4 41.23 -39.57 -24.60
N LEU A 5 40.41 -40.51 -24.44
CA LEU A 5 40.38 -41.83 -23.79
C LEU A 5 40.47 -41.78 -22.25
N LEU A 6 39.34 -42.22 -21.65
CA LEU A 6 39.13 -42.62 -20.23
C LEU A 6 40.13 -43.67 -19.76
N PRO A 7 40.23 -43.89 -18.44
CA PRO A 7 39.69 -45.16 -17.96
C PRO A 7 38.77 -45.11 -16.72
N LEU A 8 37.84 -46.07 -16.71
CA LEU A 8 37.08 -46.59 -15.59
C LEU A 8 38.01 -47.15 -14.50
N LEU A 9 37.65 -46.94 -13.25
CA LEU A 9 37.98 -47.89 -12.16
C LEU A 9 36.76 -48.11 -11.29
N ALA A 10 36.30 -49.36 -11.32
CA ALA A 10 35.32 -49.91 -10.41
C ALA A 10 36.03 -50.41 -9.13
N CYS A 11 35.48 -50.16 -7.97
CA CYS A 11 35.82 -50.93 -6.76
C CYS A 11 34.56 -51.19 -5.93
N LEU A 12 34.54 -52.43 -5.56
CA LEU A 12 33.55 -53.30 -5.01
C LEU A 12 33.09 -52.95 -3.58
N ALA A 13 31.94 -53.45 -3.25
CA ALA A 13 31.16 -53.35 -2.01
C ALA A 13 31.82 -54.01 -0.78
N ILE A 14 31.45 -53.52 0.40
CA ILE A 14 31.31 -54.34 1.62
C ILE A 14 30.07 -53.86 2.40
N LEU A 15 29.11 -54.76 2.57
CA LEU A 15 27.96 -54.63 3.47
C LEU A 15 28.40 -54.94 4.92
N ALA A 16 27.90 -54.16 5.86
CA ALA A 16 27.68 -54.58 7.24
C ALA A 16 26.45 -53.86 7.83
N PRO A 17 25.50 -54.56 8.44
CA PRO A 17 24.34 -53.92 9.08
C PRO A 17 24.65 -53.61 10.54
N VAL A 18 24.43 -52.37 10.95
CA VAL A 18 24.35 -52.00 12.36
C VAL A 18 22.92 -51.53 12.64
N LEU A 19 22.18 -52.34 13.38
CA LEU A 19 20.96 -51.92 14.03
C LEU A 19 21.33 -50.93 15.16
N ALA A 20 20.85 -49.72 15.08
CA ALA A 20 20.80 -48.80 16.21
C ALA A 20 19.34 -48.32 16.39
N ILE A 21 18.72 -48.78 17.47
CA ILE A 21 17.44 -48.34 17.96
C ILE A 21 17.69 -46.95 18.63
N GLY A 22 17.27 -45.86 17.99
CA GLY A 22 17.28 -44.54 18.57
C GLY A 22 15.84 -44.06 18.90
N PRO A 23 15.64 -43.23 19.93
CA PRO A 23 14.31 -42.92 20.44
C PRO A 23 13.52 -42.05 19.44
N SER A 24 12.24 -42.40 19.30
CA SER A 24 11.24 -41.67 18.49
C SER A 24 11.04 -40.28 19.06
N SER A 25 11.61 -39.26 18.41
CA SER A 25 11.25 -37.85 18.67
C SER A 25 9.94 -37.58 17.98
N ALA A 26 8.87 -37.35 18.73
CA ALA A 26 7.61 -36.86 18.22
C ALA A 26 7.84 -35.49 17.59
N VAL A 27 7.77 -35.42 16.26
CA VAL A 27 7.72 -34.14 15.52
C VAL A 27 6.36 -33.52 15.80
N ALA A 28 6.36 -32.44 16.56
CA ALA A 28 5.17 -31.60 16.73
C ALA A 28 4.72 -31.12 15.34
N ALA A 29 3.49 -31.44 14.97
CA ALA A 29 2.87 -30.96 13.74
C ALA A 29 2.87 -29.43 13.77
N VAL A 30 3.61 -28.82 12.89
CA VAL A 30 3.55 -27.39 12.63
C VAL A 30 2.13 -27.12 12.11
N GLY A 31 1.32 -26.44 12.92
CA GLY A 31 -0.05 -26.09 12.59
C GLY A 31 -0.09 -25.37 11.25
N ALA A 32 -0.95 -25.82 10.35
CA ALA A 32 -1.23 -25.16 9.09
C ALA A 32 -1.57 -23.67 9.34
N PRO A 33 -1.15 -22.74 8.46
CA PRO A 33 -1.49 -21.34 8.63
C PRO A 33 -3.03 -21.21 8.62
N VAL A 34 -3.57 -20.72 9.73
CA VAL A 34 -4.99 -20.39 9.84
C VAL A 34 -5.26 -19.34 8.77
N ALA A 35 -6.03 -19.70 7.77
CA ALA A 35 -6.51 -18.77 6.75
C ALA A 35 -7.21 -17.63 7.47
N ALA A 36 -6.67 -16.40 7.33
CA ALA A 36 -7.28 -15.22 7.91
C ALA A 36 -8.71 -15.11 7.36
N ALA A 37 -9.69 -15.16 8.25
CA ALA A 37 -11.09 -15.00 7.89
C ALA A 37 -11.27 -13.69 7.12
N PRO A 38 -12.13 -13.64 6.09
CA PRO A 38 -12.36 -12.42 5.32
C PRO A 38 -12.87 -11.32 6.25
N MET A 39 -12.18 -10.18 6.23
CA MET A 39 -12.52 -9.01 7.04
C MET A 39 -13.78 -8.35 6.50
N SER A 40 -14.96 -8.81 6.91
CA SER A 40 -16.24 -8.15 6.67
C SER A 40 -16.66 -7.38 7.92
N THR A 41 -15.93 -6.33 8.26
CA THR A 41 -16.45 -5.28 9.12
C THR A 41 -16.59 -4.03 8.28
N VAL A 42 -17.81 -3.56 8.09
CA VAL A 42 -18.09 -2.30 7.41
C VAL A 42 -17.36 -1.20 8.19
N ALA A 43 -16.28 -0.70 7.60
CA ALA A 43 -15.53 0.40 8.21
C ALA A 43 -16.37 1.68 8.18
N THR A 44 -16.40 2.42 9.29
CA THR A 44 -17.15 3.67 9.36
C THR A 44 -16.64 4.69 8.38
N ALA A 45 -17.50 5.18 7.49
CA ALA A 45 -17.18 6.23 6.52
C ALA A 45 -16.82 7.53 7.26
N VAL A 46 -15.73 8.16 6.85
CA VAL A 46 -15.24 9.45 7.37
C VAL A 46 -15.27 10.55 6.31
N SER A 47 -15.91 10.29 5.19
CA SER A 47 -16.13 11.24 4.10
C SER A 47 -17.41 10.91 3.33
N PRO A 48 -17.96 11.86 2.55
CA PRO A 48 -19.05 11.58 1.63
C PRO A 48 -18.69 10.44 0.66
N THR A 49 -19.69 9.67 0.24
CA THR A 49 -19.56 8.66 -0.81
C THR A 49 -19.39 9.35 -2.17
N ARG A 50 -18.45 8.86 -2.95
CA ARG A 50 -18.16 9.31 -4.31
C ARG A 50 -18.55 8.23 -5.31
N SER A 51 -19.02 8.63 -6.48
CA SER A 51 -19.27 7.73 -7.61
C SER A 51 -18.23 8.00 -8.68
N SER A 52 -17.63 6.95 -9.22
CA SER A 52 -16.58 7.05 -10.22
C SER A 52 -16.54 5.81 -11.12
N TRP A 53 -15.71 5.90 -12.14
CA TRP A 53 -15.19 4.73 -12.83
C TRP A 53 -13.92 4.24 -12.18
N SER A 54 -13.64 2.95 -12.32
CA SER A 54 -12.42 2.34 -11.82
C SER A 54 -11.76 1.47 -12.87
N THR A 55 -10.48 1.71 -13.05
CA THR A 55 -9.57 0.85 -13.81
C THR A 55 -8.80 -0.05 -12.87
N SER A 56 -7.88 -0.85 -13.40
CA SER A 56 -7.01 -1.68 -12.61
C SER A 56 -5.60 -1.68 -13.17
N PHE A 57 -4.62 -1.75 -12.30
CA PHE A 57 -3.21 -1.76 -12.66
C PHE A 57 -2.45 -2.94 -12.05
N THR A 58 -1.39 -3.34 -12.71
CA THR A 58 -0.42 -4.26 -12.13
C THR A 58 0.65 -3.40 -11.48
N ALA A 59 0.85 -3.53 -10.18
CA ALA A 59 1.93 -2.83 -9.50
C ALA A 59 3.26 -3.26 -10.10
N GLY A 60 3.83 -2.39 -10.91
CA GLY A 60 5.12 -2.58 -11.56
C GLY A 60 6.18 -1.62 -11.07
N TRP A 61 5.85 -0.76 -10.12
CA TRP A 61 6.77 0.24 -9.58
C TRP A 61 7.58 -0.37 -8.44
N ALA A 62 8.63 -1.06 -8.77
CA ALA A 62 9.63 -1.37 -7.76
C ALA A 62 10.45 -0.09 -7.49
N PRO A 63 10.66 0.29 -6.24
CA PRO A 63 10.27 -0.45 -5.03
C PRO A 63 9.00 0.07 -4.34
N TYR A 64 8.37 1.15 -4.79
CA TYR A 64 7.22 1.80 -4.14
C TYR A 64 6.42 2.67 -5.14
N GLY A 65 5.11 2.89 -4.88
CA GLY A 65 4.28 3.88 -5.57
C GLY A 65 4.55 5.32 -5.11
N ASN A 66 3.79 6.28 -5.62
CA ASN A 66 3.98 7.70 -5.30
C ASN A 66 3.72 8.07 -3.83
N CYS A 67 3.16 7.18 -3.03
CA CYS A 67 3.10 7.34 -1.59
C CYS A 67 4.41 6.96 -0.87
N GLY A 68 5.37 6.37 -1.57
CA GLY A 68 6.72 6.09 -1.08
C GLY A 68 6.87 4.85 -0.21
N VAL A 69 5.79 4.21 0.20
CA VAL A 69 5.83 2.99 1.01
C VAL A 69 5.92 1.77 0.10
N PRO A 70 6.92 0.89 0.30
CA PRO A 70 7.00 -0.36 -0.45
C PRO A 70 5.76 -1.24 -0.22
N VAL A 71 5.33 -1.96 -1.25
CA VAL A 71 4.16 -2.84 -1.18
C VAL A 71 4.24 -3.84 -0.01
N ALA A 72 5.44 -4.38 0.25
CA ALA A 72 5.67 -5.29 1.38
C ALA A 72 5.47 -4.65 2.78
N GLN A 73 5.48 -3.33 2.86
CA GLN A 73 5.29 -2.57 4.11
C GLN A 73 3.90 -1.95 4.22
N LEU A 74 3.05 -2.13 3.20
CA LEU A 74 1.66 -1.69 3.27
C LEU A 74 0.89 -2.56 4.27
N ASP A 75 -0.06 -1.93 4.93
CA ASP A 75 -0.91 -2.59 5.94
C ASP A 75 -1.86 -3.64 5.35
N THR A 76 -2.04 -3.58 4.03
CA THR A 76 -2.79 -4.55 3.24
C THR A 76 -2.23 -4.63 1.83
N GLN A 77 -2.37 -5.79 1.20
CA GLN A 77 -2.05 -5.97 -0.23
C GLN A 77 -3.19 -5.50 -1.16
N SER A 78 -4.30 -5.00 -0.58
CA SER A 78 -5.34 -4.31 -1.33
C SER A 78 -5.03 -2.82 -1.31
N TYR A 79 -4.47 -2.31 -2.40
CA TYR A 79 -4.10 -0.91 -2.53
C TYR A 79 -4.64 -0.30 -3.81
N ALA A 80 -4.78 1.03 -3.80
CA ALA A 80 -5.33 1.82 -4.89
C ALA A 80 -4.50 3.07 -5.16
N ALA A 81 -4.59 3.56 -6.39
CA ALA A 81 -4.12 4.87 -6.79
C ALA A 81 -5.30 5.83 -6.94
N LEU A 82 -5.09 7.08 -6.51
CA LEU A 82 -6.02 8.19 -6.70
C LEU A 82 -5.55 9.07 -7.85
N ASN A 83 -6.49 9.76 -8.52
CA ASN A 83 -6.15 10.70 -9.57
C ASN A 83 -5.30 11.86 -9.04
N GLN A 84 -4.19 12.17 -9.73
CA GLN A 84 -3.25 13.22 -9.33
C GLN A 84 -3.80 14.61 -9.65
N TYR A 85 -4.43 14.76 -10.82
CA TYR A 85 -5.04 16.01 -11.28
C TYR A 85 -6.49 15.79 -11.71
N SER A 86 -7.32 16.83 -11.63
CA SER A 86 -8.64 16.85 -12.26
C SER A 86 -8.54 17.34 -13.71
N TYR A 87 -9.64 17.21 -14.46
CA TYR A 87 -9.72 17.67 -15.85
C TYR A 87 -9.38 19.16 -16.02
N SER A 88 -9.72 19.98 -15.04
CA SER A 88 -9.42 21.42 -15.02
C SER A 88 -7.97 21.76 -14.64
N GLY A 89 -7.12 20.74 -14.39
CA GLY A 89 -5.76 20.97 -13.87
C GLY A 89 -5.72 21.26 -12.37
N ALA A 90 -6.87 21.27 -11.69
CA ALA A 90 -6.92 21.38 -10.23
C ALA A 90 -6.37 20.10 -9.57
N THR A 91 -5.97 20.20 -8.30
CA THR A 91 -5.50 19.07 -7.50
C THR A 91 -6.56 17.98 -7.43
N GLY A 92 -6.21 16.78 -7.87
CA GLY A 92 -7.07 15.59 -7.79
C GLY A 92 -7.15 15.01 -6.37
N GLN A 93 -7.79 13.85 -6.25
CA GLN A 93 -8.00 13.20 -4.96
C GLN A 93 -6.71 12.71 -4.30
N TYR A 94 -5.61 12.56 -5.03
CA TYR A 94 -4.28 12.31 -4.47
C TYR A 94 -3.81 13.47 -3.57
N ALA A 95 -4.26 14.70 -3.85
CA ALA A 95 -4.04 15.90 -3.07
C ALA A 95 -2.55 16.18 -2.74
N GLY A 96 -1.65 15.95 -3.71
CA GLY A 96 -0.20 16.10 -3.51
C GLY A 96 0.37 15.14 -2.46
N GLY A 97 -0.25 13.97 -2.31
CA GLY A 97 0.15 12.94 -1.35
C GLY A 97 -0.56 12.99 0.01
N LYS A 98 -1.36 14.01 0.29
CA LYS A 98 -2.05 14.15 1.58
C LYS A 98 -3.06 13.03 1.88
N ASN A 99 -3.52 12.31 0.86
CA ASN A 99 -4.42 11.17 1.02
C ASN A 99 -3.69 9.82 1.04
N CYS A 100 -2.38 9.79 0.93
CA CYS A 100 -1.58 8.58 1.08
C CYS A 100 -1.77 7.96 2.47
N GLY A 101 -1.77 6.62 2.52
CA GLY A 101 -1.96 5.85 3.74
C GLY A 101 -3.38 5.85 4.29
N ARG A 102 -4.30 6.61 3.71
CA ARG A 102 -5.73 6.55 4.07
C ARG A 102 -6.36 5.28 3.53
N MET A 103 -7.38 4.79 4.24
CA MET A 103 -8.19 3.67 3.78
C MET A 103 -9.44 4.17 3.07
N ILE A 104 -9.86 3.42 2.05
CA ILE A 104 -11.15 3.60 1.37
C ILE A 104 -11.91 2.28 1.35
N THR A 105 -13.23 2.33 1.46
CA THR A 105 -14.09 1.20 1.10
C THR A 105 -14.65 1.45 -0.29
N VAL A 106 -14.50 0.47 -1.17
CA VAL A 106 -14.99 0.48 -2.54
C VAL A 106 -16.14 -0.51 -2.66
N THR A 107 -17.24 -0.07 -3.27
CA THR A 107 -18.39 -0.90 -3.61
C THR A 107 -18.50 -1.02 -5.14
N VAL A 108 -18.57 -2.24 -5.61
CA VAL A 108 -18.70 -2.56 -7.04
C VAL A 108 -20.05 -2.09 -7.56
N GLY A 109 -20.04 -1.26 -8.59
CA GLY A 109 -21.20 -0.75 -9.30
C GLY A 109 -21.53 -1.56 -10.56
N GLU A 110 -22.20 -0.91 -11.48
CA GLU A 110 -22.60 -1.47 -12.78
C GLU A 110 -21.40 -1.67 -13.69
N THR A 111 -21.49 -2.65 -14.58
CA THR A 111 -20.54 -2.87 -15.68
C THR A 111 -21.16 -2.47 -17.02
N CYS A 112 -20.34 -2.02 -17.96
CA CYS A 112 -20.77 -1.72 -19.30
C CYS A 112 -20.78 -3.00 -20.16
N VAL A 113 -21.85 -3.27 -20.87
CA VAL A 113 -21.97 -4.40 -21.81
C VAL A 113 -22.38 -3.92 -23.20
N GLY A 114 -21.88 -4.56 -24.23
CA GLY A 114 -22.22 -4.29 -25.64
C GLY A 114 -21.66 -2.99 -26.20
N GLY A 115 -20.68 -2.35 -25.51
CA GLY A 115 -20.07 -1.10 -25.95
C GLY A 115 -18.56 -1.09 -25.77
N SER A 116 -17.93 0.03 -26.17
CA SER A 116 -16.51 0.25 -25.93
C SER A 116 -16.26 0.74 -24.51
N HIS A 117 -15.43 0.02 -23.76
CA HIS A 117 -15.06 0.35 -22.38
C HIS A 117 -13.83 1.26 -22.28
N ASN A 118 -13.14 1.52 -23.40
CA ASN A 118 -11.78 2.07 -23.38
C ASN A 118 -11.66 3.49 -23.93
N THR A 119 -12.75 4.12 -24.30
CA THR A 119 -12.67 5.43 -24.94
C THR A 119 -12.38 6.57 -23.97
N GLY A 120 -12.58 6.38 -22.66
CA GLY A 120 -12.09 7.25 -21.57
C GLY A 120 -12.25 8.75 -21.79
N SER A 121 -13.25 9.18 -22.55
CA SER A 121 -13.51 10.58 -22.83
C SER A 121 -14.67 11.08 -21.99
N VAL A 122 -14.50 12.20 -21.28
CA VAL A 122 -15.61 12.86 -20.59
C VAL A 122 -16.71 13.26 -21.56
N SER A 123 -16.33 13.65 -22.78
CA SER A 123 -17.29 14.05 -23.83
C SER A 123 -18.09 12.91 -24.43
N THR A 124 -17.54 11.69 -24.43
CA THR A 124 -18.18 10.49 -25.01
C THR A 124 -18.65 9.50 -23.96
N GLY A 125 -18.38 9.75 -22.66
CA GLY A 125 -18.66 8.81 -21.59
C GLY A 125 -17.75 7.58 -21.58
N PHE A 126 -17.94 6.72 -20.60
CA PHE A 126 -17.11 5.53 -20.39
C PHE A 126 -17.83 4.23 -20.80
N CYS A 127 -19.03 4.31 -21.33
CA CYS A 127 -19.83 3.18 -21.83
C CYS A 127 -20.47 3.56 -23.18
N VAL A 128 -19.62 3.76 -24.20
CA VAL A 128 -20.07 4.27 -25.51
C VAL A 128 -20.69 3.14 -26.31
N GLY A 129 -21.93 3.34 -26.81
CA GLY A 129 -22.69 2.38 -27.57
C GLY A 129 -23.17 1.16 -26.77
N GLY A 130 -22.91 1.11 -25.49
CA GLY A 130 -23.32 0.04 -24.59
C GLY A 130 -24.38 0.46 -23.58
N LYS A 131 -24.69 -0.44 -22.66
CA LYS A 131 -25.57 -0.19 -21.53
C LYS A 131 -24.94 -0.62 -20.21
N LEU A 132 -25.26 0.11 -19.14
CA LEU A 132 -24.87 -0.26 -17.78
C LEU A 132 -25.82 -1.33 -17.25
N VAL A 133 -25.24 -2.41 -16.70
CA VAL A 133 -26.00 -3.51 -16.11
C VAL A 133 -25.45 -3.89 -14.74
N LYS A 134 -26.33 -4.34 -13.86
CA LYS A 134 -25.96 -4.95 -12.57
C LYS A 134 -25.68 -6.44 -12.81
N ASP A 135 -24.42 -6.83 -12.71
CA ASP A 135 -24.01 -8.23 -12.79
C ASP A 135 -24.00 -8.91 -11.41
N LYS A 136 -23.55 -10.16 -11.35
CA LYS A 136 -23.44 -10.91 -10.07
C LYS A 136 -22.53 -10.25 -9.04
N TYR A 137 -21.59 -9.40 -9.45
CA TYR A 137 -20.61 -8.72 -8.59
C TYR A 137 -21.13 -7.38 -8.05
N TYR A 138 -22.21 -6.85 -8.58
CA TYR A 138 -22.80 -5.59 -8.13
C TYR A 138 -23.06 -5.62 -6.62
N GLY A 139 -22.57 -4.60 -5.89
CA GLY A 139 -22.69 -4.48 -4.45
C GLY A 139 -21.60 -5.19 -3.64
N ALA A 140 -20.67 -5.90 -4.29
CA ALA A 140 -19.49 -6.42 -3.56
C ALA A 140 -18.61 -5.30 -3.02
N THR A 141 -18.00 -5.48 -1.85
CA THR A 141 -17.21 -4.46 -1.17
C THR A 141 -15.80 -4.94 -0.85
N GLN A 142 -14.84 -4.01 -0.83
CA GLN A 142 -13.47 -4.26 -0.39
C GLN A 142 -12.85 -2.98 0.15
N THR A 143 -11.98 -3.11 1.16
CA THR A 143 -11.19 -1.98 1.70
C THR A 143 -9.80 -1.96 1.07
N PHE A 144 -9.35 -0.76 0.69
CA PHE A 144 -8.04 -0.51 0.08
C PHE A 144 -7.28 0.56 0.85
N VAL A 145 -5.95 0.46 0.85
CA VAL A 145 -5.08 1.56 1.27
C VAL A 145 -4.67 2.38 0.05
N ILE A 146 -4.63 3.69 0.18
CA ILE A 146 -4.09 4.57 -0.86
C ILE A 146 -2.57 4.52 -0.79
N ALA A 147 -1.94 4.00 -1.85
CA ALA A 147 -0.50 3.79 -1.93
C ALA A 147 0.16 4.42 -3.16
N ASP A 148 -0.64 4.95 -4.09
CA ASP A 148 -0.13 5.49 -5.33
C ASP A 148 -0.99 6.64 -5.86
N SER A 149 -0.52 7.27 -6.92
CA SER A 149 -1.29 8.20 -7.74
C SER A 149 -1.39 7.72 -9.17
N CYS A 150 -2.55 7.95 -9.76
CA CYS A 150 -2.80 7.74 -11.18
C CYS A 150 -2.40 9.02 -11.93
N PRO A 151 -1.44 8.96 -12.88
CA PRO A 151 -0.92 10.13 -13.56
C PRO A 151 -1.94 10.77 -14.51
N ASP A 152 -1.76 12.06 -14.78
CA ASP A 152 -2.65 12.86 -15.61
C ASP A 152 -2.66 12.47 -17.10
N GLN A 153 -1.63 11.76 -17.58
CA GLN A 153 -1.58 11.22 -18.95
C GLN A 153 -2.60 10.11 -19.19
N ASN A 154 -3.06 9.46 -18.12
CA ASN A 154 -4.13 8.49 -18.23
C ASN A 154 -5.48 9.23 -18.31
N ASN A 155 -6.16 9.10 -19.45
CA ASN A 155 -7.46 9.76 -19.68
C ASN A 155 -8.51 9.44 -18.61
N TRP A 156 -8.53 8.23 -18.08
CA TRP A 156 -9.46 7.83 -17.02
C TRP A 156 -9.19 8.64 -15.75
N CYS A 157 -7.91 8.69 -15.33
CA CYS A 157 -7.50 9.39 -14.12
C CYS A 157 -7.70 10.90 -14.21
N ARG A 158 -7.59 11.46 -15.42
CA ARG A 158 -7.71 12.91 -15.63
C ARG A 158 -9.14 13.38 -15.74
N LYS A 159 -10.01 12.57 -16.35
CA LYS A 159 -11.35 12.99 -16.74
C LYS A 159 -12.45 12.59 -15.76
N ASP A 160 -12.19 11.66 -14.86
CA ASP A 160 -13.09 11.33 -13.75
C ASP A 160 -12.48 11.88 -12.45
N ALA A 161 -13.12 12.90 -11.87
CA ALA A 161 -12.63 13.59 -10.67
C ALA A 161 -12.43 12.69 -9.46
N TYR A 162 -13.06 11.52 -9.45
CA TYR A 162 -13.01 10.56 -8.35
C TYR A 162 -12.47 9.20 -8.78
N HIS A 163 -11.79 9.15 -9.92
CA HIS A 163 -11.26 7.91 -10.49
C HIS A 163 -10.40 7.13 -9.49
N LEU A 164 -10.61 5.83 -9.50
CA LEU A 164 -9.78 4.87 -8.78
C LEU A 164 -9.08 3.93 -9.76
N ASP A 165 -7.81 3.70 -9.52
CA ASP A 165 -7.06 2.64 -10.16
C ASP A 165 -6.72 1.58 -9.11
N LEU A 166 -7.27 0.36 -9.25
CA LEU A 166 -7.20 -0.68 -8.23
C LEU A 166 -6.13 -1.72 -8.56
N ALA A 167 -5.38 -2.16 -7.56
CA ALA A 167 -4.41 -3.23 -7.74
C ALA A 167 -5.09 -4.53 -8.19
N LYS A 168 -4.70 -5.08 -9.36
CA LYS A 168 -5.29 -6.31 -9.94
C LYS A 168 -5.38 -7.47 -8.95
N PRO A 169 -4.35 -7.79 -8.12
CA PRO A 169 -4.46 -8.89 -7.16
C PRO A 169 -5.54 -8.71 -6.10
N ALA A 170 -5.99 -7.46 -5.87
CA ALA A 170 -7.03 -7.16 -4.89
C ALA A 170 -8.45 -7.39 -5.44
N LEU A 171 -8.63 -7.40 -6.76
CA LEU A 171 -9.95 -7.53 -7.37
C LEU A 171 -10.66 -8.86 -7.02
N ALA A 172 -9.91 -9.92 -6.83
CA ALA A 172 -10.44 -11.23 -6.41
C ALA A 172 -10.78 -11.32 -4.90
N LYS A 173 -10.59 -10.23 -4.16
CA LYS A 173 -10.81 -10.20 -2.70
C LYS A 173 -12.08 -9.46 -2.29
N PHE A 174 -12.84 -8.92 -3.22
CA PHE A 174 -14.13 -8.31 -2.92
C PHE A 174 -15.08 -9.33 -2.31
N VAL A 175 -15.89 -8.88 -1.35
CA VAL A 175 -16.84 -9.73 -0.62
C VAL A 175 -18.27 -9.23 -0.86
N LYS A 176 -19.20 -10.15 -1.14
CA LYS A 176 -20.64 -9.88 -1.22
C LYS A 176 -21.37 -10.90 -0.36
N ASN A 177 -22.17 -10.42 0.60
CA ASN A 177 -22.95 -11.27 1.52
C ASN A 177 -22.08 -12.38 2.17
N GLY A 178 -20.88 -12.04 2.64
CA GLY A 178 -19.93 -12.97 3.26
C GLY A 178 -19.15 -13.86 2.26
N THR A 179 -19.46 -13.83 0.97
CA THR A 179 -18.81 -14.66 -0.07
C THR A 179 -17.74 -13.85 -0.83
N VAL A 180 -16.54 -14.41 -0.96
CA VAL A 180 -15.45 -13.80 -1.74
C VAL A 180 -15.73 -13.95 -3.24
N MET A 181 -15.62 -12.84 -3.96
CA MET A 181 -15.89 -12.75 -5.40
C MET A 181 -14.64 -13.04 -6.24
N THR A 182 -14.08 -14.24 -6.13
CA THR A 182 -12.80 -14.62 -6.76
C THR A 182 -12.75 -14.40 -8.28
N GLY A 183 -13.87 -14.53 -8.99
CA GLY A 183 -13.94 -14.29 -10.44
C GLY A 183 -14.01 -12.83 -10.87
N LEU A 184 -14.11 -11.89 -9.93
CA LEU A 184 -14.26 -10.46 -10.26
C LEU A 184 -13.04 -9.92 -11.00
N GLY A 185 -11.83 -10.39 -10.67
CA GLY A 185 -10.60 -9.94 -11.34
C GLY A 185 -10.62 -10.18 -12.85
N ALA A 186 -11.08 -11.35 -13.28
CA ALA A 186 -11.22 -11.68 -14.71
C ALA A 186 -12.38 -10.92 -15.38
N ALA A 187 -13.40 -10.55 -14.60
CA ALA A 187 -14.57 -9.81 -15.07
C ALA A 187 -14.44 -8.28 -14.90
N TRP A 188 -13.26 -7.79 -14.51
CA TRP A 188 -13.04 -6.35 -14.30
C TRP A 188 -12.84 -5.61 -15.61
N ALA A 189 -13.91 -5.20 -16.22
CA ALA A 189 -13.88 -4.46 -17.48
C ALA A 189 -14.20 -2.97 -17.23
N ASN A 190 -13.33 -2.25 -16.50
CA ASN A 190 -13.49 -0.82 -16.20
C ASN A 190 -14.95 -0.49 -15.84
N ARG A 191 -15.34 -0.68 -14.62
CA ARG A 191 -16.73 -0.55 -14.18
C ARG A 191 -16.96 0.64 -13.26
N LYS A 192 -18.20 0.99 -13.05
CA LYS A 192 -18.58 1.95 -12.03
C LYS A 192 -18.29 1.40 -10.64
N VAL A 193 -17.90 2.28 -9.75
CA VAL A 193 -17.74 2.03 -8.32
C VAL A 193 -18.29 3.20 -7.51
N THR A 194 -18.65 2.92 -6.28
CA THR A 194 -18.77 3.98 -5.27
C THR A 194 -17.74 3.75 -4.19
N TRP A 195 -17.23 4.83 -3.59
CA TRP A 195 -16.23 4.72 -2.55
C TRP A 195 -16.26 5.90 -1.58
N SER A 196 -15.73 5.68 -0.38
CA SER A 196 -15.53 6.72 0.63
C SER A 196 -14.26 6.45 1.42
N PHE A 197 -13.65 7.50 1.98
CA PHE A 197 -12.63 7.31 2.98
C PHE A 197 -13.24 6.72 4.25
N VAL A 198 -12.49 5.82 4.87
CA VAL A 198 -12.89 5.15 6.11
C VAL A 198 -11.72 5.15 7.08
N SER A 199 -12.01 5.04 8.38
CA SER A 199 -10.97 4.71 9.35
C SER A 199 -10.50 3.27 9.14
N ALA A 200 -9.20 3.00 9.34
CA ALA A 200 -8.65 1.66 9.21
C ALA A 200 -9.35 0.71 10.21
N PRO A 201 -10.00 -0.35 9.73
CA PRO A 201 -11.01 -1.06 10.51
C PRO A 201 -10.48 -1.81 11.74
N LYS A 202 -9.17 -2.01 11.88
CA LYS A 202 -8.61 -2.81 12.98
C LYS A 202 -7.24 -2.33 13.48
N TYR A 203 -6.90 -1.05 13.30
CA TYR A 203 -5.65 -0.55 13.85
C TYR A 203 -5.77 -0.28 15.34
N THR A 204 -5.36 -1.26 16.15
CA THR A 204 -5.23 -1.10 17.61
C THR A 204 -3.82 -0.70 18.03
N GLY A 205 -2.84 -0.92 17.15
CA GLY A 205 -1.43 -0.61 17.37
C GLY A 205 -1.08 0.88 17.26
N ASP A 206 0.20 1.13 17.23
CA ASP A 206 0.77 2.44 17.00
C ASP A 206 1.35 2.53 15.58
N LEU A 207 1.59 3.75 15.11
CA LEU A 207 2.21 3.96 13.79
C LEU A 207 3.59 3.29 13.72
N LYS A 208 4.00 2.95 12.49
CA LYS A 208 5.37 2.48 12.20
C LYS A 208 6.12 3.58 11.48
N ILE A 209 7.38 3.72 11.82
CA ILE A 209 8.31 4.72 11.25
C ILE A 209 9.44 3.99 10.55
N GLY A 210 9.79 4.44 9.35
CA GLY A 210 10.96 3.95 8.64
C GLY A 210 11.62 5.05 7.83
N PHE A 211 12.94 4.98 7.68
CA PHE A 211 13.68 5.87 6.82
C PHE A 211 13.54 5.43 5.37
N ARG A 212 13.28 6.39 4.50
CA ARG A 212 13.19 6.19 3.06
C ARG A 212 14.59 5.93 2.48
N ARG A 213 14.65 5.25 1.33
CA ARG A 213 15.86 5.18 0.50
C ARG A 213 16.43 6.58 0.26
N ASP A 214 17.73 6.67 0.26
CA ASP A 214 18.52 7.90 0.10
C ASP A 214 18.46 8.88 1.27
N SER A 215 17.71 8.58 2.33
CA SER A 215 17.70 9.37 3.56
C SER A 215 19.11 9.43 4.17
N GLN A 216 19.54 10.63 4.56
CA GLN A 216 20.85 10.93 5.12
C GLN A 216 20.68 11.76 6.40
N LYS A 217 21.72 11.85 7.22
CA LYS A 217 21.66 12.60 8.50
C LYS A 217 21.28 14.08 8.31
N TYR A 218 21.77 14.71 7.24
CA TYR A 218 21.51 16.11 6.91
C TYR A 218 20.31 16.32 5.98
N TRP A 219 19.81 15.28 5.36
CA TRP A 219 18.59 15.26 4.59
C TRP A 219 17.81 14.01 4.94
N THR A 220 17.01 14.12 5.97
CA THR A 220 16.27 13.00 6.55
C THR A 220 14.86 12.97 5.98
N SER A 221 14.50 11.87 5.35
CA SER A 221 13.15 11.58 4.89
C SER A 221 12.62 10.31 5.52
N VAL A 222 11.50 10.39 6.24
CA VAL A 222 10.86 9.26 6.92
C VAL A 222 9.50 8.96 6.35
N LEU A 223 9.14 7.68 6.35
CA LEU A 223 7.86 7.13 5.93
C LEU A 223 7.06 6.66 7.13
N PHE A 224 5.74 6.80 7.05
CA PHE A 224 4.82 6.38 8.09
C PHE A 224 3.81 5.37 7.57
N THR A 225 3.55 4.31 8.33
CA THR A 225 2.50 3.32 8.07
C THR A 225 1.72 3.01 9.35
N HIS A 226 0.71 2.17 9.29
CA HIS A 226 -0.18 1.85 10.42
C HIS A 226 -0.91 3.09 10.96
N LEU A 227 -1.45 3.89 10.05
CA LEU A 227 -2.18 5.12 10.36
C LEU A 227 -3.69 4.84 10.27
N GLN A 228 -4.42 5.03 11.35
CA GLN A 228 -5.86 4.75 11.38
C GLN A 228 -6.64 5.59 10.34
N ASN A 229 -6.25 6.84 10.16
CA ASN A 229 -6.91 7.78 9.25
C ASN A 229 -5.94 8.39 8.23
N GLY A 230 -4.76 7.77 8.01
CA GLY A 230 -3.69 8.39 7.22
C GLY A 230 -3.01 9.54 7.97
N ILE A 231 -2.30 10.40 7.26
CA ILE A 231 -1.49 11.47 7.84
C ILE A 231 -1.73 12.79 7.08
N SER A 232 -1.96 13.88 7.81
CA SER A 232 -2.07 15.24 7.22
C SER A 232 -0.90 16.13 7.60
N GLY A 233 -0.13 15.79 8.62
CA GLY A 233 0.99 16.62 9.05
C GLY A 233 1.90 15.94 10.06
N VAL A 234 3.15 16.38 10.01
CA VAL A 234 4.19 16.03 10.98
C VAL A 234 4.84 17.32 11.48
N LYS A 235 5.10 17.38 12.78
CA LYS A 235 5.99 18.38 13.38
C LYS A 235 7.21 17.67 13.94
N TYR A 236 8.37 18.25 13.80
CA TYR A 236 9.59 17.80 14.45
C TYR A 236 10.15 18.85 15.38
N TYR A 237 10.81 18.41 16.44
CA TYR A 237 11.43 19.29 17.43
C TYR A 237 12.88 19.53 17.10
N GLN A 238 13.29 20.78 16.91
CA GLN A 238 14.66 21.17 16.61
C GLN A 238 15.03 22.45 17.34
N ASN A 239 16.18 22.46 18.00
CA ASN A 239 16.74 23.62 18.68
C ASN A 239 15.72 24.35 19.59
N GLY A 240 14.97 23.61 20.40
CA GLY A 240 13.99 24.17 21.33
C GLY A 240 12.62 24.50 20.74
N LYS A 241 12.37 24.26 19.44
CA LYS A 241 11.13 24.65 18.74
C LYS A 241 10.50 23.51 17.95
N TRP A 242 9.17 23.51 17.85
CA TRP A 242 8.43 22.65 16.94
C TRP A 242 8.38 23.28 15.55
N VAL A 243 8.78 22.51 14.53
CA VAL A 243 8.84 22.92 13.13
C VAL A 243 7.90 22.01 12.33
N THR A 244 7.13 22.57 11.40
CA THR A 244 6.29 21.78 10.50
C THR A 244 7.16 21.12 9.43
N ALA A 245 7.05 19.80 9.32
CA ALA A 245 7.75 19.03 8.30
C ALA A 245 7.10 19.21 6.93
N LYS A 246 7.90 19.15 5.87
CA LYS A 246 7.43 19.14 4.47
C LYS A 246 7.28 17.72 3.98
N ILE A 247 6.34 17.49 3.05
CA ILE A 247 6.27 16.24 2.29
C ILE A 247 7.49 16.19 1.36
N SER A 248 8.26 15.12 1.44
CA SER A 248 9.50 14.93 0.70
C SER A 248 9.24 14.66 -0.78
N GLY A 249 9.55 15.62 -1.65
CA GLY A 249 9.51 15.44 -3.10
C GLY A 249 8.15 15.02 -3.66
N GLY A 250 7.03 15.41 -3.01
CA GLY A 250 5.68 15.00 -3.42
C GLY A 250 5.32 13.55 -3.09
N VAL A 251 6.16 12.84 -2.36
CA VAL A 251 5.96 11.44 -1.94
C VAL A 251 5.14 11.42 -0.64
N GLY A 252 3.88 11.12 -0.76
CA GLY A 252 2.84 11.51 0.18
C GLY A 252 2.88 10.96 1.60
N GLN A 253 3.59 9.87 1.89
CA GLN A 253 3.81 9.41 3.27
C GLN A 253 5.22 9.72 3.78
N ALA A 254 6.06 10.38 2.96
CA ALA A 254 7.42 10.76 3.31
C ALA A 254 7.48 12.21 3.79
N TYR A 255 8.16 12.43 4.92
CA TYR A 255 8.33 13.76 5.50
C TYR A 255 9.80 14.05 5.79
N GLU A 256 10.22 15.27 5.45
CA GLU A 256 11.57 15.75 5.74
C GLU A 256 11.66 16.24 7.19
N LEU A 257 12.61 15.71 7.93
CA LEU A 257 12.79 16.01 9.35
C LEU A 257 14.14 16.65 9.63
N GLY A 258 14.16 17.60 10.56
CA GLY A 258 15.38 18.02 11.24
C GLY A 258 15.61 17.22 12.52
N ALA A 259 16.88 16.93 12.84
CA ALA A 259 17.25 16.35 14.12
C ALA A 259 17.00 17.34 15.28
N THR A 260 16.86 16.84 16.50
CA THR A 260 16.62 17.64 17.71
C THR A 260 17.68 18.71 17.94
N VAL A 261 18.92 18.40 17.54
CA VAL A 261 20.04 19.36 17.42
C VAL A 261 20.52 19.30 15.98
N ALA A 262 20.74 20.44 15.35
CA ALA A 262 21.19 20.53 13.97
C ALA A 262 22.47 19.69 13.76
N GLY A 263 22.47 18.87 12.70
CA GLY A 263 23.55 17.92 12.40
C GLY A 263 23.56 16.65 13.26
N GLY A 264 22.64 16.52 14.21
CA GLY A 264 22.50 15.34 15.06
C GLY A 264 21.82 14.15 14.37
N THR A 265 21.62 13.09 15.16
CA THR A 265 21.02 11.83 14.70
C THR A 265 19.76 11.44 15.46
N LYS A 266 19.33 12.24 16.43
CA LYS A 266 18.12 12.00 17.24
C LYS A 266 16.97 12.84 16.71
N PHE A 267 15.80 12.26 16.64
CA PHE A 267 14.58 12.90 16.15
C PHE A 267 13.48 12.81 17.20
N ARG A 268 12.64 13.82 17.27
CA ARG A 268 11.44 13.87 18.08
C ARG A 268 10.33 14.49 17.23
N ILE A 269 9.24 13.77 17.08
CA ILE A 269 8.14 14.20 16.20
C ILE A 269 6.78 14.10 16.89
N GLN A 270 5.81 14.83 16.37
CA GLN A 270 4.38 14.65 16.60
C GLN A 270 3.68 14.51 15.24
N VAL A 271 2.61 13.71 15.21
CA VAL A 271 1.88 13.37 13.98
C VAL A 271 0.42 13.79 14.12
N THR A 272 -0.14 14.36 13.06
CA THR A 272 -1.57 14.69 12.92
C THR A 272 -2.18 13.82 11.83
N ASP A 273 -3.30 13.19 12.10
CA ASP A 273 -4.01 12.36 11.12
C ASP A 273 -4.77 13.21 10.07
N ALA A 274 -5.29 12.56 9.03
CA ALA A 274 -6.00 13.26 7.95
C ALA A 274 -7.36 13.85 8.37
N LEU A 275 -7.83 13.58 9.59
CA LEU A 275 -9.00 14.22 10.18
C LEU A 275 -8.63 15.43 11.04
N GLY A 276 -7.34 15.83 11.05
CA GLY A 276 -6.83 16.95 11.85
C GLY A 276 -6.63 16.62 13.34
N LYS A 277 -6.71 15.34 13.72
CA LYS A 277 -6.55 14.92 15.12
C LYS A 277 -5.10 14.53 15.42
N PRO A 278 -4.55 14.93 16.57
CA PRO A 278 -3.25 14.46 17.02
C PRO A 278 -3.26 12.93 17.21
N VAL A 279 -2.31 12.23 16.60
CA VAL A 279 -2.15 10.79 16.77
C VAL A 279 -1.73 10.49 18.22
N LYS A 280 -2.36 9.47 18.84
CA LYS A 280 -2.14 9.10 20.24
C LYS A 280 -2.17 10.31 21.21
N SER A 281 -3.21 11.16 21.06
CA SER A 281 -3.40 12.36 21.88
C SER A 281 -2.21 13.34 21.89
N GLY A 282 -1.44 13.38 20.80
CA GLY A 282 -0.29 14.26 20.66
C GLY A 282 1.01 13.74 21.27
N ALA A 283 1.10 12.43 21.48
CA ALA A 283 2.34 11.80 21.93
C ALA A 283 3.52 12.17 21.03
N SER A 284 4.69 12.33 21.63
CA SER A 284 5.93 12.53 20.90
C SER A 284 6.61 11.19 20.65
N TYR A 285 7.10 10.99 19.44
CA TYR A 285 7.86 9.81 19.03
C TYR A 285 9.33 10.16 18.95
N ASN A 286 10.17 9.48 19.74
CA ASN A 286 11.59 9.72 19.82
C ASN A 286 12.34 8.53 19.20
N PHE A 287 13.20 8.78 18.22
CA PHE A 287 13.97 7.75 17.51
C PHE A 287 15.30 8.31 16.99
N SER A 288 16.14 7.43 16.46
CA SER A 288 17.46 7.81 15.95
C SER A 288 17.63 7.40 14.48
N PHE A 289 18.55 8.08 13.80
CA PHE A 289 19.00 7.64 12.47
C PHE A 289 19.58 6.23 12.58
N PRO A 290 19.14 5.26 11.72
CA PRO A 290 19.58 3.88 11.84
C PRO A 290 21.06 3.73 11.56
N THR A 291 21.77 3.01 12.43
CA THR A 291 23.20 2.69 12.22
C THR A 291 23.41 1.84 10.97
N SER A 292 22.43 1.01 10.59
CA SER A 292 22.43 0.22 9.36
C SER A 292 22.48 1.06 8.08
N CYS A 293 22.00 2.30 8.12
CA CYS A 293 22.08 3.23 6.98
C CYS A 293 23.48 3.80 6.76
N LYS A 294 24.39 3.71 7.76
CA LYS A 294 25.73 4.36 7.70
C LYS A 294 25.59 5.86 7.33
N ALA A 295 26.08 6.27 6.15
CA ALA A 295 25.92 7.64 5.64
C ALA A 295 24.55 7.87 4.98
N LYS A 296 24.00 6.82 4.33
CA LYS A 296 22.79 6.89 3.52
C LYS A 296 22.02 5.57 3.56
N CYS A 297 20.70 5.62 3.70
CA CYS A 297 19.85 4.45 3.64
C CYS A 297 19.75 3.92 2.20
N THR A 298 19.98 2.63 2.00
CA THR A 298 19.93 1.98 0.69
C THR A 298 18.63 1.19 0.47
N ALA A 299 18.02 0.68 1.55
CA ALA A 299 16.74 -0.02 1.48
C ALA A 299 15.60 0.96 1.20
N ALA A 300 14.55 0.50 0.50
CA ALA A 300 13.37 1.30 0.22
C ALA A 300 12.66 1.77 1.49
N TYR A 301 12.73 0.98 2.54
CA TYR A 301 12.22 1.27 3.88
C TYR A 301 13.15 0.66 4.93
N THR A 302 13.70 1.47 5.81
CA THR A 302 14.51 1.03 6.94
C THR A 302 13.75 1.31 8.23
N PRO A 303 13.14 0.28 8.87
CA PRO A 303 12.34 0.47 10.07
C PRO A 303 13.18 0.96 11.25
N VAL A 304 12.55 1.70 12.16
CA VAL A 304 13.14 2.12 13.42
C VAL A 304 12.20 1.87 14.59
N SER A 305 12.80 1.52 15.73
CA SER A 305 12.12 1.56 17.02
C SER A 305 12.09 2.98 17.56
N TYR A 306 11.08 3.28 18.35
CA TYR A 306 10.91 4.58 19.00
C TYR A 306 10.42 4.42 20.45
N THR A 307 10.57 5.47 21.24
CA THR A 307 9.88 5.66 22.54
C THR A 307 8.90 6.81 22.43
N ARG A 308 7.90 6.81 23.29
CA ARG A 308 6.93 7.91 23.45
C ARG A 308 7.19 8.66 24.74
#